data_0525d2c0629c73fdbb38353e671dce86
#
_entry.id   0525d2c0629c73fdbb38353e671dce86
#
_cell.length_a   1.000
_cell.length_b   1.000
_cell.length_c   1.000
_cell.angle_alpha   90.00
_cell.angle_beta   90.00
_cell.angle_gamma   90.00
#
_symmetry.space_group_name_H-M   'P 1'
#
loop_
_entity.id
_entity.type
_entity.pdbx_description
1 polymer ?
#
loop_
_entity_poly.entity_id
_entity_poly.type
_entity_poly.pdbx_seq_one_letter_code
_entity_poly.pdbx_strand_id
1 'polypeptide(L)'
;VFKWEMPPDDVTRRCILLLDGTVTPGNASGLNDGAAAVVLMSRATAESRGAQVLAKIVGFATGGVSPALMGTGPIPAVENLLAKVGWTLAQVDLFELNEAAAAQALSVNVHGGAIALGHPLGASGTRVLVTLIHALQRTGGHKGVASLCIGGGMGIAIAIEIP
;
A
#
# COMPACT_ATOMS: atom_id res chain seq x y z
N VAL A 1 -10.71 21.11 -9.52
CA VAL A 1 -11.03 19.69 -9.31
C VAL A 1 -10.62 18.93 -10.55
N PHE A 2 -9.72 17.94 -10.40
CA PHE A 2 -9.12 17.24 -11.53
C PHE A 2 -9.56 15.78 -11.52
N LYS A 3 -10.01 15.28 -12.66
CA LYS A 3 -10.27 13.87 -12.89
C LYS A 3 -9.31 13.37 -13.95
N TRP A 4 -8.65 12.25 -13.69
CA TRP A 4 -7.83 11.60 -14.68
C TRP A 4 -8.73 10.69 -15.51
N GLU A 5 -8.88 10.97 -16.79
CA GLU A 5 -9.41 10.02 -17.77
C GLU A 5 -8.30 9.65 -18.74
N MET A 6 -8.04 8.37 -18.89
CA MET A 6 -7.22 7.89 -20.00
C MET A 6 -8.10 7.82 -21.23
N PRO A 7 -7.74 8.52 -22.34
CA PRO A 7 -8.43 8.35 -23.59
C PRO A 7 -8.27 6.89 -24.07
N PRO A 8 -9.33 6.30 -24.64
CA PRO A 8 -9.36 4.87 -24.94
C PRO A 8 -8.32 4.40 -25.96
N ASP A 9 -7.76 5.23 -26.81
CA ASP A 9 -7.03 4.79 -28.00
C ASP A 9 -5.77 5.60 -28.38
N ASP A 10 -5.17 6.39 -27.51
CA ASP A 10 -3.99 7.16 -27.87
C ASP A 10 -2.78 6.86 -27.00
N VAL A 11 -1.68 6.46 -27.66
CA VAL A 11 -0.36 6.22 -27.08
C VAL A 11 0.29 7.50 -26.51
N THR A 12 -0.23 8.66 -26.86
CA THR A 12 0.16 9.93 -26.24
C THR A 12 -0.67 10.18 -24.97
N ARG A 13 -0.09 9.87 -23.85
CA ARG A 13 -0.64 10.11 -22.51
C ARG A 13 -0.93 11.59 -22.29
N ARG A 14 -2.09 12.05 -22.75
CA ARG A 14 -2.61 13.36 -22.39
C ARG A 14 -3.41 13.21 -21.09
N CYS A 15 -2.89 13.81 -20.04
CA CYS A 15 -3.69 14.04 -18.84
C CYS A 15 -4.83 15.00 -19.19
N ILE A 16 -6.05 14.51 -19.28
CA ILE A 16 -7.22 15.38 -19.43
C ILE A 16 -7.64 15.85 -18.06
N LEU A 17 -7.51 17.14 -17.85
CA LEU A 17 -7.98 17.82 -16.66
C LEU A 17 -9.51 17.97 -16.77
N LEU A 18 -10.26 17.25 -15.93
CA LEU A 18 -11.71 17.47 -15.83
C LEU A 18 -12.00 18.40 -14.66
N LEU A 19 -12.76 19.45 -14.92
CA LEU A 19 -13.09 20.49 -13.94
C LEU A 19 -14.06 20.00 -12.83
N ASP A 20 -14.75 18.87 -13.04
CA ASP A 20 -15.77 18.33 -12.14
C ASP A 20 -15.33 17.11 -11.32
N GLY A 21 -14.04 16.76 -11.31
CA GLY A 21 -13.52 15.65 -10.53
C GLY A 21 -13.42 15.97 -9.02
N THR A 22 -13.36 14.95 -8.17
CA THR A 22 -13.23 15.08 -6.70
C THR A 22 -11.79 15.00 -6.20
N VAL A 23 -10.85 14.53 -7.03
CA VAL A 23 -9.42 14.49 -6.71
C VAL A 23 -8.76 15.80 -7.10
N THR A 24 -8.06 16.42 -6.16
CA THR A 24 -7.38 17.71 -6.33
C THR A 24 -5.91 17.60 -5.91
N PRO A 25 -5.04 18.55 -6.29
CA PRO A 25 -3.68 18.60 -5.76
C PRO A 25 -3.59 18.65 -4.22
N GLY A 26 -4.65 19.10 -3.56
CA GLY A 26 -4.70 19.20 -2.10
C GLY A 26 -5.14 17.89 -1.41
N ASN A 27 -5.71 16.93 -2.13
CA ASN A 27 -6.18 15.66 -1.58
C ASN A 27 -5.62 14.43 -2.30
N ALA A 28 -4.57 14.61 -3.11
CA ALA A 28 -3.80 13.56 -3.76
C ALA A 28 -2.34 13.59 -3.31
N SER A 29 -1.67 12.45 -3.34
CA SER A 29 -0.24 12.37 -3.05
C SER A 29 0.58 13.08 -4.12
N GLY A 30 1.58 13.86 -3.70
CA GLY A 30 2.56 14.45 -4.60
C GLY A 30 3.56 13.42 -5.11
N LEU A 31 4.11 13.64 -6.32
CA LEU A 31 5.29 12.91 -6.79
C LEU A 31 6.52 13.46 -6.07
N ASN A 32 7.29 12.58 -5.46
CA ASN A 32 8.43 12.95 -4.63
C ASN A 32 9.60 12.00 -4.88
N ASP A 33 10.80 12.48 -4.56
CA ASP A 33 11.97 11.64 -4.49
C ASP A 33 12.02 10.91 -3.15
N GLY A 34 12.52 9.68 -3.14
CA GLY A 34 12.66 8.90 -1.93
C GLY A 34 13.24 7.53 -2.20
N ALA A 35 13.80 6.93 -1.16
CA ALA A 35 14.34 5.60 -1.18
C ALA A 35 13.93 4.84 0.09
N ALA A 36 13.73 3.53 -0.05
CA ALA A 36 13.49 2.64 1.07
C ALA A 36 14.12 1.27 0.78
N ALA A 37 14.62 0.61 1.81
CA ALA A 37 15.25 -0.70 1.67
C ALA A 37 14.88 -1.61 2.84
N VAL A 38 14.73 -2.91 2.54
CA VAL A 38 14.60 -3.97 3.53
C VAL A 38 15.54 -5.10 3.17
N VAL A 39 16.06 -5.79 4.18
CA VAL A 39 16.86 -7.00 3.98
C VAL A 39 15.95 -8.21 4.16
N LEU A 40 15.87 -9.06 3.14
CA LEU A 40 15.08 -10.28 3.14
C LEU A 40 16.00 -11.50 3.21
N MET A 41 15.63 -12.47 4.03
CA MET A 41 16.31 -13.74 4.11
C MET A 41 15.38 -14.85 4.59
N SER A 42 15.77 -16.11 4.39
CA SER A 42 15.04 -17.23 4.98
C SER A 42 15.19 -17.25 6.50
N ARG A 43 14.24 -17.87 7.18
CA ARG A 43 14.31 -18.09 8.63
C ARG A 43 15.63 -18.77 9.03
N ALA A 44 15.99 -19.84 8.35
CA ALA A 44 17.23 -20.58 8.63
C ALA A 44 18.48 -19.70 8.49
N THR A 45 18.50 -18.80 7.51
CA THR A 45 19.61 -17.84 7.34
C THR A 45 19.63 -16.82 8.47
N ALA A 46 18.48 -16.31 8.89
CA ALA A 46 18.39 -15.36 9.99
C ALA A 46 18.91 -15.98 11.29
N GLU A 47 18.47 -17.19 11.61
CA GLU A 47 18.91 -17.95 12.78
C GLU A 47 20.41 -18.23 12.75
N SER A 48 20.94 -18.71 11.62
CA SER A 48 22.38 -19.02 11.49
C SER A 48 23.28 -17.79 11.59
N ARG A 49 22.75 -16.60 11.30
CA ARG A 49 23.47 -15.31 11.38
C ARG A 49 23.21 -14.55 12.70
N GLY A 50 22.35 -15.05 13.57
CA GLY A 50 21.92 -14.33 14.75
C GLY A 50 21.24 -13.00 14.42
N ALA A 51 20.59 -12.90 13.24
CA ALA A 51 19.97 -11.66 12.78
C ALA A 51 18.68 -11.38 13.55
N GLN A 52 18.49 -10.14 13.98
CA GLN A 52 17.24 -9.71 14.58
C GLN A 52 16.15 -9.66 13.49
N VAL A 53 15.14 -10.50 13.62
CA VAL A 53 13.98 -10.52 12.75
C VAL A 53 12.99 -9.44 13.18
N LEU A 54 12.73 -8.45 12.32
CA LEU A 54 11.79 -7.37 12.61
C LEU A 54 10.35 -7.79 12.31
N ALA A 55 10.16 -8.58 11.25
CA ALA A 55 8.86 -9.09 10.84
C ALA A 55 9.02 -10.35 10.00
N LYS A 56 8.00 -11.22 10.03
CA LYS A 56 7.86 -12.38 9.14
C LYS A 56 6.85 -12.05 8.06
N ILE A 57 7.21 -12.24 6.80
CA ILE A 57 6.24 -12.19 5.69
C ILE A 57 5.42 -13.48 5.72
N VAL A 58 4.10 -13.34 5.86
CA VAL A 58 3.15 -14.45 5.91
C VAL A 58 2.65 -14.79 4.50
N GLY A 59 2.39 -13.76 3.70
CA GLY A 59 1.94 -13.93 2.34
C GLY A 59 1.75 -12.61 1.62
N PHE A 60 1.48 -12.68 0.33
CA PHE A 60 1.06 -11.56 -0.50
C PHE A 60 0.02 -12.02 -1.51
N ALA A 61 -0.79 -11.08 -1.99
CA ALA A 61 -1.77 -11.29 -3.03
C ALA A 61 -1.97 -10.02 -3.86
N THR A 62 -2.54 -10.19 -5.03
CA THR A 62 -2.93 -9.10 -5.93
C THR A 62 -4.43 -9.16 -6.17
N GLY A 63 -5.00 -8.04 -6.59
CA GLY A 63 -6.38 -7.93 -7.03
C GLY A 63 -6.50 -6.96 -8.19
N GLY A 64 -7.63 -6.96 -8.86
CA GLY A 64 -7.89 -6.07 -9.98
C GLY A 64 -9.31 -5.55 -9.98
N VAL A 65 -9.48 -4.32 -10.43
CA VAL A 65 -10.75 -3.63 -10.63
C VAL A 65 -10.73 -2.93 -11.98
N SER A 66 -11.86 -2.38 -12.40
CA SER A 66 -11.88 -1.51 -13.57
C SER A 66 -10.85 -0.38 -13.43
N PRO A 67 -10.08 -0.04 -14.46
CA PRO A 67 -9.10 1.07 -14.42
C PRO A 67 -9.68 2.39 -13.93
N ALA A 68 -10.94 2.67 -14.23
CA ALA A 68 -11.66 3.86 -13.75
C ALA A 68 -11.83 3.88 -12.21
N LEU A 69 -11.72 2.72 -11.56
CA LEU A 69 -11.82 2.54 -10.11
C LEU A 69 -10.48 2.18 -9.46
N MET A 70 -9.38 2.55 -10.08
CA MET A 70 -8.01 2.18 -9.70
C MET A 70 -7.73 2.33 -8.19
N GLY A 71 -8.24 3.38 -7.56
CA GLY A 71 -8.09 3.62 -6.13
C GLY A 71 -8.68 2.52 -5.23
N THR A 72 -9.61 1.71 -5.73
CA THR A 72 -10.22 0.59 -4.99
C THR A 72 -9.49 -0.75 -5.19
N GLY A 73 -8.44 -0.79 -5.99
CA GLY A 73 -7.61 -1.98 -6.22
C GLY A 73 -7.11 -2.68 -4.95
N PRO A 74 -6.76 -1.98 -3.86
CA PRO A 74 -6.43 -2.59 -2.59
C PRO A 74 -7.50 -3.51 -2.01
N ILE A 75 -8.79 -3.24 -2.25
CA ILE A 75 -9.91 -4.04 -1.68
C ILE A 75 -9.78 -5.52 -2.07
N PRO A 76 -9.88 -5.90 -3.36
CA PRO A 76 -9.75 -7.30 -3.74
C PRO A 76 -8.36 -7.87 -3.45
N ALA A 77 -7.30 -7.06 -3.42
CA ALA A 77 -5.97 -7.53 -3.05
C ALA A 77 -5.91 -7.97 -1.58
N VAL A 78 -6.51 -7.19 -0.67
CA VAL A 78 -6.60 -7.53 0.77
C VAL A 78 -7.52 -8.72 0.98
N GLU A 79 -8.68 -8.79 0.34
CA GLU A 79 -9.60 -9.94 0.43
C GLU A 79 -8.92 -11.24 0.01
N ASN A 80 -8.24 -11.23 -1.15
CA ASN A 80 -7.49 -12.37 -1.65
C ASN A 80 -6.34 -12.76 -0.70
N LEU A 81 -5.65 -11.76 -0.11
CA LEU A 81 -4.59 -12.00 0.85
C LEU A 81 -5.12 -12.66 2.11
N LEU A 82 -6.16 -12.11 2.72
CA LEU A 82 -6.75 -12.65 3.95
C LEU A 82 -7.23 -14.09 3.76
N ALA A 83 -7.91 -14.36 2.65
CA ALA A 83 -8.31 -15.72 2.27
C ALA A 83 -7.11 -16.67 2.13
N LYS A 84 -6.03 -16.21 1.48
CA LYS A 84 -4.81 -16.99 1.25
C LYS A 84 -4.07 -17.34 2.54
N VAL A 85 -3.99 -16.39 3.49
CA VAL A 85 -3.25 -16.60 4.75
C VAL A 85 -4.14 -17.13 5.89
N GLY A 86 -5.44 -17.30 5.64
CA GLY A 86 -6.40 -17.80 6.63
C GLY A 86 -6.69 -16.82 7.76
N TRP A 87 -6.56 -15.51 7.51
CA TRP A 87 -6.88 -14.49 8.49
C TRP A 87 -8.27 -13.89 8.25
N THR A 88 -8.90 -13.46 9.32
CA THR A 88 -10.08 -12.59 9.27
C THR A 88 -9.65 -11.13 9.40
N LEU A 89 -10.49 -10.21 8.93
CA LEU A 89 -10.24 -8.77 9.05
C LEU A 89 -10.04 -8.36 10.54
N ALA A 90 -10.79 -8.96 11.45
CA ALA A 90 -10.72 -8.69 12.89
C ALA A 90 -9.41 -9.16 13.56
N GLN A 91 -8.64 -10.00 12.89
CA GLN A 91 -7.35 -10.48 13.39
C GLN A 91 -6.18 -9.58 12.99
N VAL A 92 -6.40 -8.60 12.13
CA VAL A 92 -5.38 -7.66 11.67
C VAL A 92 -5.36 -6.46 12.62
N ASP A 93 -4.23 -6.24 13.28
CA ASP A 93 -4.09 -5.15 14.24
C ASP A 93 -3.93 -3.79 13.56
N LEU A 94 -3.19 -3.73 12.46
CA LEU A 94 -2.96 -2.50 11.71
C LEU A 94 -3.00 -2.71 10.20
N PHE A 95 -3.58 -1.72 9.52
CA PHE A 95 -3.50 -1.55 8.07
C PHE A 95 -2.68 -0.31 7.73
N GLU A 96 -1.76 -0.47 6.79
CA GLU A 96 -1.02 0.64 6.19
C GLU A 96 -1.28 0.65 4.68
N LEU A 97 -1.99 1.67 4.22
CA LEU A 97 -2.38 1.83 2.82
C LEU A 97 -1.62 2.99 2.18
N ASN A 98 -1.17 2.83 0.96
CA ASN A 98 -0.66 3.97 0.22
C ASN A 98 -1.83 4.88 -0.21
N GLU A 99 -1.79 6.12 0.22
CA GLU A 99 -2.81 7.13 -0.05
C GLU A 99 -2.57 7.78 -1.42
N ALA A 100 -3.07 7.19 -2.50
CA ALA A 100 -3.06 7.87 -3.79
C ALA A 100 -4.02 9.08 -3.79
N ALA A 101 -5.15 8.97 -3.07
CA ALA A 101 -6.09 10.05 -2.79
C ALA A 101 -6.68 9.89 -1.38
N ALA A 102 -7.08 11.00 -0.75
CA ALA A 102 -7.57 11.03 0.64
C ALA A 102 -8.79 10.12 0.89
N ALA A 103 -9.67 9.98 -0.09
CA ALA A 103 -10.86 9.15 0.02
C ALA A 103 -10.58 7.65 0.26
N GLN A 104 -9.34 7.20 0.05
CA GLN A 104 -8.97 5.78 0.17
C GLN A 104 -8.66 5.35 1.61
N ALA A 105 -8.33 6.26 2.51
CA ALA A 105 -7.64 5.93 3.76
C ALA A 105 -8.13 6.71 5.00
N LEU A 106 -9.43 6.94 5.13
CA LEU A 106 -10.00 7.76 6.21
C LEU A 106 -9.78 7.21 7.64
N SER A 107 -9.47 5.93 7.83
CA SER A 107 -9.36 5.29 9.15
C SER A 107 -8.17 4.35 9.27
N VAL A 108 -7.15 4.52 8.43
CA VAL A 108 -5.90 3.74 8.40
C VAL A 108 -4.70 4.68 8.49
N ASN A 109 -3.48 4.17 8.46
CA ASN A 109 -2.26 4.97 8.46
C ASN A 109 -2.10 5.83 9.73
N VAL A 110 -2.02 5.18 10.87
CA VAL A 110 -1.98 5.83 12.21
C VAL A 110 -0.86 6.88 12.38
N HIS A 111 0.09 6.96 11.47
CA HIS A 111 1.19 7.92 11.47
C HIS A 111 1.20 8.85 10.24
N GLY A 112 0.08 8.93 9.51
CA GLY A 112 -0.03 9.65 8.24
C GLY A 112 0.50 8.82 7.06
N GLY A 113 0.17 9.22 5.85
CA GLY A 113 0.45 8.48 4.61
C GLY A 113 1.02 9.36 3.50
N ALA A 114 0.90 8.90 2.27
CA ALA A 114 1.54 9.49 1.10
C ALA A 114 1.07 10.92 0.77
N ILE A 115 -0.11 11.34 1.21
CA ILE A 115 -0.58 12.72 1.03
C ILE A 115 0.31 13.68 1.82
N ALA A 116 0.65 13.33 3.06
CA ALA A 116 1.48 14.15 3.92
C ALA A 116 2.99 13.95 3.65
N LEU A 117 3.42 12.70 3.41
CA LEU A 117 4.82 12.32 3.30
C LEU A 117 5.36 12.40 1.87
N GLY A 118 4.48 12.32 0.87
CA GLY A 118 4.83 12.17 -0.53
C GLY A 118 4.78 10.72 -1.02
N HIS A 119 4.81 10.57 -2.35
CA HIS A 119 4.70 9.29 -3.03
C HIS A 119 5.86 9.06 -4.00
N PRO A 120 7.05 8.69 -3.50
CA PRO A 120 8.15 8.24 -4.36
C PRO A 120 7.80 6.87 -4.93
N LEU A 121 7.28 6.83 -6.16
CA LEU A 121 6.64 5.66 -6.79
C LEU A 121 7.44 4.36 -6.61
N GLY A 122 8.74 4.38 -6.90
CA GLY A 122 9.62 3.22 -6.79
C GLY A 122 9.95 2.79 -5.35
N ALA A 123 9.74 3.66 -4.36
CA ALA A 123 10.05 3.38 -2.95
C ALA A 123 8.81 3.13 -2.09
N SER A 124 7.63 3.58 -2.53
CA SER A 124 6.43 3.61 -1.69
C SER A 124 6.00 2.24 -1.17
N GLY A 125 6.14 1.16 -1.95
CA GLY A 125 5.84 -0.19 -1.47
C GLY A 125 6.67 -0.57 -0.25
N THR A 126 7.98 -0.38 -0.32
CA THR A 126 8.90 -0.65 0.80
C THR A 126 8.67 0.34 1.94
N ARG A 127 8.44 1.63 1.66
CA ARG A 127 8.15 2.64 2.67
C ARG A 127 6.92 2.28 3.50
N VAL A 128 5.80 1.90 2.86
CA VAL A 128 4.55 1.49 3.54
C VAL A 128 4.82 0.27 4.42
N LEU A 129 5.55 -0.73 3.94
CA LEU A 129 5.92 -1.90 4.72
C LEU A 129 6.77 -1.53 5.95
N VAL A 130 7.78 -0.69 5.79
CA VAL A 130 8.63 -0.22 6.91
C VAL A 130 7.81 0.55 7.93
N THR A 131 6.91 1.43 7.49
CA THR A 131 6.00 2.17 8.38
C THR A 131 5.14 1.20 9.19
N LEU A 132 4.54 0.20 8.55
CA LEU A 132 3.71 -0.81 9.20
C LEU A 132 4.49 -1.59 10.27
N ILE A 133 5.71 -2.06 9.97
CA ILE A 133 6.55 -2.78 10.92
C ILE A 133 6.77 -1.95 12.19
N HIS A 134 7.20 -0.70 12.03
CA HIS A 134 7.46 0.17 13.18
C HIS A 134 6.18 0.62 13.89
N ALA A 135 5.07 0.75 13.20
CA ALA A 135 3.78 1.04 13.81
C ALA A 135 3.32 -0.12 14.71
N LEU A 136 3.38 -1.37 14.22
CA LEU A 136 3.07 -2.56 15.00
C LEU A 136 3.97 -2.66 16.25
N GLN A 137 5.28 -2.46 16.10
CA GLN A 137 6.21 -2.49 17.23
C GLN A 137 5.87 -1.45 18.31
N ARG A 138 5.45 -0.23 17.91
CA ARG A 138 5.08 0.83 18.85
C ARG A 138 3.74 0.61 19.54
N THR A 139 2.80 0.00 18.85
CA THR A 139 1.44 -0.24 19.38
C THR A 139 1.31 -1.57 20.11
N GLY A 140 2.32 -2.45 20.04
CA GLY A 140 2.25 -3.81 20.56
C GLY A 140 1.38 -4.74 19.73
N GLY A 141 1.07 -4.36 18.48
CA GLY A 141 0.36 -5.21 17.53
C GLY A 141 1.28 -6.27 16.92
N HIS A 142 0.70 -7.36 16.45
CA HIS A 142 1.44 -8.48 15.88
C HIS A 142 1.15 -8.72 14.40
N LYS A 143 -0.09 -8.53 13.96
CA LYS A 143 -0.53 -8.82 12.59
C LYS A 143 -0.81 -7.53 11.84
N GLY A 144 -0.17 -7.37 10.69
CA GLY A 144 -0.37 -6.20 9.86
C GLY A 144 -0.51 -6.52 8.39
N VAL A 145 -1.23 -5.65 7.70
CA VAL A 145 -1.40 -5.70 6.25
C VAL A 145 -1.01 -4.35 5.64
N ALA A 146 -0.07 -4.38 4.70
CA ALA A 146 0.23 -3.23 3.86
C ALA A 146 -0.36 -3.44 2.46
N SER A 147 -0.93 -2.39 1.87
CA SER A 147 -1.53 -2.47 0.54
C SER A 147 -1.38 -1.18 -0.26
N LEU A 148 -1.29 -1.32 -1.57
CA LEU A 148 -1.17 -0.22 -2.52
C LEU A 148 -2.07 -0.47 -3.73
N CYS A 149 -2.65 0.60 -4.27
CA CYS A 149 -3.16 0.59 -5.64
C CYS A 149 -2.01 0.74 -6.63
N ILE A 150 -2.18 0.17 -7.81
CA ILE A 150 -1.22 0.22 -8.90
C ILE A 150 -1.96 0.68 -10.15
N GLY A 151 -1.25 1.29 -11.08
CA GLY A 151 -1.83 1.74 -12.35
C GLY A 151 -2.58 0.64 -13.10
N GLY A 152 -3.61 1.00 -13.86
CA GLY A 152 -4.44 0.05 -14.62
C GLY A 152 -5.53 -0.66 -13.82
N GLY A 153 -5.83 -0.25 -12.59
CA GLY A 153 -6.87 -0.86 -11.75
C GLY A 153 -6.36 -2.05 -10.90
N MET A 154 -5.06 -2.17 -10.74
CA MET A 154 -4.47 -3.24 -9.93
C MET A 154 -4.29 -2.81 -8.48
N GLY A 155 -4.23 -3.79 -7.58
CA GLY A 155 -3.81 -3.66 -6.20
C GLY A 155 -2.90 -4.79 -5.76
N ILE A 156 -2.06 -4.51 -4.78
CA ILE A 156 -1.21 -5.51 -4.13
C ILE A 156 -1.32 -5.36 -2.61
N ALA A 157 -1.30 -6.48 -1.91
CA ALA A 157 -1.29 -6.51 -0.45
C ALA A 157 -0.29 -7.54 0.07
N ILE A 158 0.33 -7.24 1.21
CA ILE A 158 1.28 -8.10 1.91
C ILE A 158 0.88 -8.20 3.39
N ALA A 159 0.92 -9.43 3.94
CA ALA A 159 0.68 -9.71 5.35
C ALA A 159 1.99 -10.00 6.07
N ILE A 160 2.17 -9.39 7.25
CA ILE A 160 3.32 -9.59 8.11
C ILE A 160 2.90 -9.92 9.54
N GLU A 161 3.76 -10.65 10.23
CA GLU A 161 3.69 -10.88 11.69
C GLU A 161 4.97 -10.36 12.35
N ILE A 162 4.81 -9.63 13.45
CA ILE A 162 5.92 -9.27 14.36
C ILE A 162 6.17 -10.47 15.28
N PRO A 163 7.44 -10.89 15.46
CA PRO A 163 7.81 -12.01 16.35
C PRO A 163 7.39 -11.81 17.80
#